data_e2fbf98e6d4dff15a99d834cf88f48b3
#
_entry.id   e2fbf98e6d4dff15a99d834cf88f48b3
#
_cell.length_a   1.000
_cell.length_b   1.000
_cell.length_c   1.000
_cell.angle_alpha   90.00
_cell.angle_beta   90.00
_cell.angle_gamma   90.00
#
_symmetry.space_group_name_H-M   'P 1'
#
loop_
_entity.id
_entity.type
_entity.pdbx_description
1 polymer ?
#
loop_
_entity_poly.entity_id
_entity_poly.type
_entity_poly.pdbx_seq_one_letter_code
_entity_poly.pdbx_strand_id
1 'polypeptide(L)'
;IRRRTFILALGAVMVDMITPNFSRSEMACRCGCGIYEMDDEFMRMLQELRNEMNGPLRVTSARRCYRHNDAVSTAKNKKNGVHTLGQASDILISRERAMLLFEKARQMGFSGIGLSQRGDHAKRFVHLDTKPRKAFWSY
;
A
#
# COMPACT_ATOMS: atom_id res chain seq x y z
N ILE A 1 -34.71 -2.34 18.96
CA ILE A 1 -34.28 -3.47 18.14
C ILE A 1 -33.49 -2.97 16.93
N ARG A 2 -34.01 -1.98 16.19
CA ARG A 2 -33.29 -1.42 15.02
C ARG A 2 -31.92 -0.82 15.35
N ARG A 3 -31.79 -0.17 16.51
CA ARG A 3 -30.51 0.43 16.93
C ARG A 3 -29.41 -0.61 17.21
N ARG A 4 -29.79 -1.75 17.78
CA ARG A 4 -28.84 -2.84 18.07
C ARG A 4 -28.30 -3.46 16.79
N THR A 5 -29.15 -3.70 15.81
CA THR A 5 -28.72 -4.24 14.51
C THR A 5 -27.76 -3.31 13.78
N PHE A 6 -28.04 -1.99 13.82
CA PHE A 6 -27.16 -0.98 13.20
C PHE A 6 -25.78 -0.94 13.86
N ILE A 7 -25.70 -0.99 15.20
CA ILE A 7 -24.43 -0.99 15.93
C ILE A 7 -23.61 -2.24 15.60
N LEU A 8 -24.23 -3.43 15.50
CA LEU A 8 -23.54 -4.66 15.11
C LEU A 8 -22.97 -4.58 13.69
N ALA A 9 -23.71 -4.03 12.75
CA ALA A 9 -23.25 -3.84 11.37
C ALA A 9 -22.03 -2.90 11.31
N LEU A 10 -22.04 -1.81 12.06
CA LEU A 10 -20.91 -0.88 12.15
C LEU A 10 -19.67 -1.55 12.75
N GLY A 11 -19.84 -2.32 13.83
CA GLY A 11 -18.75 -3.06 14.47
C GLY A 11 -18.09 -4.05 13.50
N ALA A 12 -18.89 -4.78 12.70
CA ALA A 12 -18.39 -5.73 11.72
C ALA A 12 -17.56 -5.03 10.62
N VAL A 13 -18.01 -3.87 10.11
CA VAL A 13 -17.28 -3.07 9.12
C VAL A 13 -15.95 -2.57 9.68
N MET A 14 -15.93 -2.07 10.93
CA MET A 14 -14.71 -1.57 11.56
C MET A 14 -13.68 -2.65 11.82
N VAL A 15 -14.09 -3.90 12.10
CA VAL A 15 -13.19 -5.04 12.36
C VAL A 15 -12.35 -5.39 11.13
N ASP A 16 -12.86 -5.16 9.91
CA ASP A 16 -12.13 -5.44 8.67
C ASP A 16 -11.12 -4.34 8.27
N MET A 17 -11.18 -3.18 8.92
CA MET A 17 -10.33 -2.05 8.56
C MET A 17 -9.06 -2.02 9.40
N ILE A 18 -7.91 -1.77 8.73
CA ILE A 18 -6.62 -1.49 9.40
C ILE A 18 -6.56 -0.01 9.77
N THR A 19 -6.91 0.86 8.84
CA THR A 19 -7.02 2.31 9.04
C THR A 19 -8.35 2.78 8.46
N PRO A 20 -8.77 4.03 8.66
CA PRO A 20 -10.08 4.49 8.16
C PRO A 20 -10.35 4.22 6.68
N ASN A 21 -9.31 4.23 5.81
CA ASN A 21 -9.50 4.05 4.37
C ASN A 21 -8.83 2.81 3.78
N PHE A 22 -8.18 1.96 4.61
CA PHE A 22 -7.51 0.76 4.11
C PHE A 22 -7.94 -0.48 4.89
N SER A 23 -8.42 -1.49 4.18
CA SER A 23 -8.90 -2.75 4.74
C SER A 23 -7.80 -3.82 4.76
N ARG A 24 -8.00 -4.84 5.56
CA ARG A 24 -7.16 -6.04 5.57
C ARG A 24 -7.12 -6.71 4.20
N SER A 25 -8.26 -6.82 3.54
CA SER A 25 -8.35 -7.43 2.22
C SER A 25 -7.57 -6.66 1.16
N GLU A 26 -7.52 -5.33 1.23
CA GLU A 26 -6.70 -4.52 0.32
C GLU A 26 -5.20 -4.77 0.52
N MET A 27 -4.78 -5.01 1.74
CA MET A 27 -3.36 -5.23 2.08
C MET A 27 -2.93 -6.68 1.94
N ALA A 28 -3.85 -7.62 1.81
CA ALA A 28 -3.56 -9.04 1.78
C ALA A 28 -2.73 -9.45 0.56
N CYS A 29 -1.91 -10.49 0.75
CA CYS A 29 -1.12 -11.08 -0.32
C CYS A 29 -2.01 -11.55 -1.47
N ARG A 30 -1.66 -11.16 -2.68
CA ARG A 30 -2.47 -11.44 -3.88
C ARG A 30 -2.46 -12.90 -4.30
N CYS A 31 -1.62 -13.73 -3.70
CA CYS A 31 -1.63 -15.17 -3.97
C CYS A 31 -2.79 -15.92 -3.28
N GLY A 32 -3.53 -15.25 -2.38
CA GLY A 32 -4.64 -15.85 -1.66
C GLY A 32 -4.27 -16.61 -0.40
N CYS A 33 -3.03 -16.51 0.08
CA CYS A 33 -2.58 -17.20 1.30
C CYS A 33 -3.16 -16.64 2.60
N GLY A 34 -3.79 -15.46 2.55
CA GLY A 34 -4.44 -14.83 3.70
C GLY A 34 -3.55 -13.92 4.54
N ILE A 35 -2.25 -13.83 4.25
CA ILE A 35 -1.35 -12.92 4.97
C ILE A 35 -1.70 -11.47 4.62
N TYR A 36 -1.95 -10.65 5.64
CA TYR A 36 -2.33 -9.24 5.47
C TYR A 36 -1.61 -8.29 6.43
N GLU A 37 -0.86 -8.78 7.39
CA GLU A 37 -0.26 -7.98 8.45
C GLU A 37 0.70 -6.94 7.88
N MET A 38 0.47 -5.69 8.23
CA MET A 38 1.26 -4.55 7.80
C MET A 38 1.95 -3.90 9.00
N ASP A 39 3.09 -3.27 8.74
CA ASP A 39 3.79 -2.44 9.71
C ASP A 39 2.93 -1.24 10.10
N ASP A 40 2.78 -0.99 11.41
CA ASP A 40 1.91 0.06 11.94
C ASP A 40 2.33 1.46 11.46
N GLU A 41 3.61 1.75 11.50
CA GLU A 41 4.13 3.05 11.07
C GLU A 41 3.91 3.28 9.57
N PHE A 42 4.13 2.25 8.76
CA PHE A 42 3.85 2.33 7.33
C PHE A 42 2.37 2.66 7.09
N MET A 43 1.47 1.96 7.78
CA MET A 43 0.03 2.18 7.60
C MET A 43 -0.41 3.55 8.09
N ARG A 44 0.20 4.07 9.18
CA ARG A 44 -0.06 5.43 9.65
C ARG A 44 0.31 6.45 8.57
N MET A 45 1.49 6.32 7.99
CA MET A 45 1.98 7.20 6.93
C MET A 45 1.13 7.11 5.67
N LEU A 46 0.74 5.90 5.28
CA LEU A 46 -0.10 5.68 4.10
C LEU A 46 -1.48 6.33 4.27
N GLN A 47 -2.07 6.22 5.47
CA GLN A 47 -3.34 6.88 5.76
C GLN A 47 -3.22 8.40 5.72
N GLU A 48 -2.16 8.98 6.27
CA GLU A 48 -1.91 10.42 6.18
C GLU A 48 -1.78 10.87 4.73
N LEU A 49 -1.05 10.11 3.92
CA LEU A 49 -0.90 10.38 2.49
C LEU A 49 -2.25 10.34 1.77
N ARG A 50 -3.07 9.35 2.07
CA ARG A 50 -4.43 9.22 1.55
C ARG A 50 -5.24 10.49 1.87
N ASN A 51 -5.16 10.98 3.09
CA ASN A 51 -5.87 12.18 3.52
C ASN A 51 -5.42 13.42 2.74
N GLU A 52 -4.11 13.56 2.52
CA GLU A 52 -3.56 14.70 1.78
C GLU A 52 -3.84 14.64 0.28
N MET A 53 -3.98 13.46 -0.28
CA MET A 53 -4.30 13.29 -1.71
C MET A 53 -5.76 13.64 -2.03
N ASN A 54 -6.60 13.78 -1.03
CA ASN A 54 -8.00 14.18 -1.17
C ASN A 54 -8.74 13.31 -2.21
N GLY A 55 -8.60 12.00 -2.09
CA GLY A 55 -9.23 11.04 -2.99
C GLY A 55 -8.67 9.63 -2.80
N PRO A 56 -9.34 8.59 -3.32
CA PRO A 56 -8.95 7.21 -3.11
C PRO A 56 -7.55 6.90 -3.67
N LEU A 57 -6.83 6.04 -2.96
CA LEU A 57 -5.59 5.42 -3.43
C LEU A 57 -5.84 3.93 -3.60
N ARG A 58 -5.73 3.44 -4.84
CA ARG A 58 -5.96 2.04 -5.15
C ARG A 58 -4.68 1.23 -4.96
N VAL A 59 -4.70 0.32 -4.00
CA VAL A 59 -3.59 -0.58 -3.72
C VAL A 59 -3.66 -1.79 -4.64
N THR A 60 -2.60 -2.06 -5.38
CA THR A 60 -2.50 -3.25 -6.23
C THR A 60 -1.60 -4.32 -5.63
N SER A 61 -0.69 -3.96 -4.74
CA SER A 61 0.15 -4.90 -4.00
C SER A 61 0.58 -4.27 -2.69
N ALA A 62 0.57 -5.02 -1.59
CA ALA A 62 1.04 -4.57 -0.29
C ALA A 62 1.79 -5.70 0.41
N ARG A 63 1.19 -6.39 1.38
CA ARG A 63 1.85 -7.53 2.01
C ARG A 63 2.07 -8.66 1.00
N ARG A 64 3.25 -9.27 1.04
CA ARG A 64 3.55 -10.47 0.26
C ARG A 64 4.14 -11.55 1.15
N CYS A 65 3.69 -12.80 0.98
CA CYS A 65 4.42 -13.95 1.53
C CYS A 65 5.72 -14.14 0.73
N TYR A 66 6.67 -14.86 1.29
CA TYR A 66 7.97 -15.09 0.63
C TYR A 66 7.82 -15.74 -0.74
N ARG A 67 6.96 -16.74 -0.84
CA ARG A 67 6.72 -17.47 -2.09
C ARG A 67 6.19 -16.56 -3.20
N HIS A 68 5.19 -15.73 -2.90
CA HIS A 68 4.62 -14.80 -3.87
C HIS A 68 5.64 -13.72 -4.25
N ASN A 69 6.37 -13.21 -3.28
CA ASN A 69 7.40 -12.20 -3.52
C ASN A 69 8.52 -12.72 -4.43
N ASP A 70 8.97 -13.97 -4.24
CA ASP A 70 9.95 -14.61 -5.11
C ASP A 70 9.48 -14.69 -6.56
N ALA A 71 8.17 -14.89 -6.77
CA ALA A 71 7.60 -14.99 -8.11
C ALA A 71 7.49 -13.64 -8.84
N VAL A 72 7.23 -12.55 -8.12
CA VAL A 72 6.87 -11.24 -8.74
C VAL A 72 7.86 -10.12 -8.51
N SER A 73 8.77 -10.25 -7.55
CA SER A 73 9.73 -9.19 -7.23
C SER A 73 10.87 -9.12 -8.24
N THR A 74 11.27 -7.89 -8.58
CA THR A 74 12.46 -7.62 -9.39
C THR A 74 13.73 -7.42 -8.55
N ALA A 75 13.59 -7.35 -7.21
CA ALA A 75 14.70 -7.13 -6.31
C ALA A 75 15.63 -8.34 -6.21
N LYS A 76 16.93 -8.10 -6.00
CA LYS A 76 17.95 -9.16 -5.90
C LYS A 76 17.80 -10.01 -4.64
N ASN A 77 17.50 -9.39 -3.50
CA ASN A 77 17.26 -10.09 -2.22
C ASN A 77 15.76 -10.15 -1.94
N LYS A 78 15.11 -11.18 -2.44
CA LYS A 78 13.66 -11.30 -2.42
C LYS A 78 13.07 -11.67 -1.06
N LYS A 79 13.82 -12.41 -0.22
CA LYS A 79 13.32 -12.91 1.07
C LYS A 79 13.04 -11.81 2.09
N ASN A 80 13.88 -10.76 2.11
CA ASN A 80 13.77 -9.65 3.04
C ASN A 80 13.28 -8.37 2.36
N GLY A 81 12.49 -8.53 1.29
CA GLY A 81 11.89 -7.40 0.59
C GLY A 81 10.89 -6.65 1.44
N VAL A 82 10.73 -5.38 1.16
CA VAL A 82 9.85 -4.48 1.92
C VAL A 82 8.38 -4.94 1.94
N HIS A 83 7.93 -5.57 0.85
CA HIS A 83 6.58 -6.15 0.79
C HIS A 83 6.42 -7.35 1.74
N THR A 84 7.47 -8.12 1.96
CA THR A 84 7.42 -9.27 2.90
C THR A 84 7.41 -8.83 4.36
N LEU A 85 7.88 -7.63 4.64
CA LEU A 85 7.88 -7.03 5.97
C LEU A 85 6.63 -6.20 6.26
N GLY A 86 5.72 -6.07 5.30
CA GLY A 86 4.55 -5.21 5.45
C GLY A 86 4.87 -3.72 5.45
N GLN A 87 5.98 -3.31 4.90
CA GLN A 87 6.48 -1.93 4.88
C GLN A 87 6.40 -1.28 3.51
N ALA A 88 5.57 -1.83 2.61
CA ALA A 88 5.45 -1.32 1.25
C ALA A 88 4.07 -1.51 0.68
N SER A 89 3.70 -0.63 -0.24
CA SER A 89 2.55 -0.82 -1.12
C SER A 89 2.82 -0.21 -2.50
N ASP A 90 2.17 -0.78 -3.50
CA ASP A 90 2.12 -0.26 -4.85
C ASP A 90 0.74 0.35 -5.08
N ILE A 91 0.72 1.60 -5.50
CA ILE A 91 -0.51 2.37 -5.73
C ILE A 91 -0.73 2.53 -7.23
N LEU A 92 -1.87 2.06 -7.72
CA LEU A 92 -2.26 2.25 -9.12
C LEU A 92 -2.61 3.71 -9.34
N ILE A 93 -1.74 4.42 -10.07
CA ILE A 93 -1.87 5.87 -10.26
C ILE A 93 -1.02 6.30 -11.46
N SER A 94 -1.46 7.33 -12.16
CA SER A 94 -0.75 7.83 -13.33
C SER A 94 -0.90 9.34 -13.47
N ARG A 95 -0.16 9.92 -14.41
CA ARG A 95 -0.24 11.34 -14.81
C ARG A 95 0.02 12.30 -13.65
N GLU A 96 -0.71 13.40 -13.58
CA GLU A 96 -0.54 14.46 -12.58
C GLU A 96 -0.73 13.95 -11.16
N ARG A 97 -1.67 13.04 -10.94
CA ARG A 97 -1.88 12.45 -9.61
C ARG A 97 -0.68 11.64 -9.15
N ALA A 98 0.02 10.96 -10.05
CA ALA A 98 1.26 10.23 -9.72
C ALA A 98 2.37 11.21 -9.30
N MET A 99 2.48 12.33 -9.98
CA MET A 99 3.44 13.38 -9.63
C MET A 99 3.13 13.98 -8.27
N LEU A 100 1.86 14.27 -8.00
CA LEU A 100 1.41 14.79 -6.72
C LEU A 100 1.67 13.78 -5.59
N LEU A 101 1.38 12.50 -5.82
CA LEU A 101 1.65 11.44 -4.86
C LEU A 101 3.15 11.39 -4.53
N PHE A 102 4.00 11.42 -5.52
CA PHE A 102 5.46 11.43 -5.35
C PHE A 102 5.92 12.60 -4.46
N GLU A 103 5.48 13.79 -4.77
CA GLU A 103 5.86 14.99 -4.01
C GLU A 103 5.43 14.90 -2.54
N LYS A 104 4.18 14.53 -2.31
CA LYS A 104 3.63 14.41 -0.95
C LYS A 104 4.30 13.28 -0.17
N ALA A 105 4.49 12.13 -0.79
CA ALA A 105 5.17 11.00 -0.16
C ALA A 105 6.61 11.34 0.22
N ARG A 106 7.32 12.03 -0.66
CA ARG A 106 8.69 12.49 -0.38
C ARG A 106 8.71 13.45 0.81
N GLN A 107 7.83 14.43 0.82
CA GLN A 107 7.74 15.41 1.91
C GLN A 107 7.38 14.76 3.25
N MET A 108 6.55 13.73 3.23
CA MET A 108 6.14 13.00 4.44
C MET A 108 7.24 12.09 5.00
N GLY A 109 8.27 11.80 4.22
CA GLY A 109 9.39 10.99 4.68
C GLY A 109 9.34 9.52 4.28
N PHE A 110 8.54 9.14 3.28
CA PHE A 110 8.68 7.81 2.68
C PHE A 110 10.11 7.66 2.15
N SER A 111 10.78 6.62 2.58
CA SER A 111 12.20 6.41 2.28
C SER A 111 12.45 5.76 0.92
N GLY A 112 11.49 4.97 0.44
CA GLY A 112 11.55 4.35 -0.88
C GLY A 112 10.37 4.79 -1.73
N ILE A 113 10.65 5.33 -2.92
CA ILE A 113 9.61 5.71 -3.88
C ILE A 113 10.07 5.27 -5.27
N GLY A 114 9.30 4.36 -5.88
CA GLY A 114 9.57 3.86 -7.22
C GLY A 114 8.48 4.26 -8.20
N LEU A 115 8.87 4.81 -9.33
CA LEU A 115 7.93 5.28 -10.35
C LEU A 115 7.90 4.33 -11.54
N SER A 116 6.77 3.66 -11.75
CA SER A 116 6.50 2.87 -12.94
C SER A 116 5.40 3.59 -13.74
N GLN A 117 5.83 4.53 -14.58
CA GLN A 117 4.94 5.45 -15.29
C GLN A 117 5.09 5.36 -16.81
N ARG A 118 5.38 4.15 -17.32
CA ARG A 118 5.47 3.86 -18.75
C ARG A 118 4.40 2.87 -19.18
N GLY A 119 4.07 2.87 -20.45
CA GLY A 119 3.12 1.95 -21.02
C GLY A 119 1.67 2.31 -20.72
N ASP A 120 0.83 1.31 -20.66
CA ASP A 120 -0.60 1.46 -20.43
C ASP A 120 -0.87 2.10 -19.04
N HIS A 121 -1.70 3.13 -19.03
CA HIS A 121 -2.08 3.83 -17.79
C HIS A 121 -2.69 2.89 -16.74
N ALA A 122 -3.43 1.88 -17.17
CA ALA A 122 -4.04 0.89 -16.27
C ALA A 122 -3.03 0.03 -15.52
N LYS A 123 -1.75 0.07 -15.92
CA LYS A 123 -0.66 -0.70 -15.30
C LYS A 123 0.37 0.18 -14.60
N ARG A 124 0.21 1.49 -14.66
CA ARG A 124 1.15 2.42 -14.03
C ARG A 124 0.94 2.46 -12.53
N PHE A 125 2.03 2.48 -11.78
CA PHE A 125 1.96 2.53 -10.33
C PHE A 125 3.10 3.34 -9.74
N VAL A 126 2.95 3.68 -8.46
CA VAL A 126 4.00 4.23 -7.61
C VAL A 126 4.19 3.28 -6.44
N HIS A 127 5.42 2.80 -6.29
CA HIS A 127 5.84 2.01 -5.13
C HIS A 127 6.22 2.94 -3.99
N LEU A 128 5.73 2.65 -2.78
CA LEU A 128 6.05 3.37 -1.56
C LEU A 128 6.56 2.40 -0.51
N ASP A 129 7.63 2.74 0.19
CA ASP A 129 8.10 1.97 1.33
C ASP A 129 8.76 2.81 2.41
N THR A 130 8.98 2.20 3.58
CA THR A 130 9.61 2.81 4.74
C THR A 130 10.86 2.06 5.20
N LYS A 131 11.52 1.33 4.30
CA LYS A 131 12.78 0.65 4.60
C LYS A 131 13.82 1.69 5.11
N PRO A 132 14.67 1.34 6.10
CA PRO A 132 15.64 2.28 6.67
C PRO A 132 16.82 2.58 5.70
N ARG A 133 16.51 3.22 4.60
CA ARG A 133 17.44 3.79 3.60
C ARG A 133 16.62 4.78 2.77
N LYS A 134 17.25 5.65 2.03
CA LYS A 134 16.59 6.60 1.15
C LYS A 134 16.90 6.27 -0.30
N ALA A 135 15.89 5.98 -1.09
CA ALA A 135 16.05 5.67 -2.51
C ALA A 135 14.80 6.06 -3.30
N PHE A 136 14.99 6.83 -4.34
CA PHE A 136 13.95 7.17 -5.30
C PHE A 136 14.43 6.67 -6.68
N TRP A 137 13.55 5.96 -7.40
CA TRP A 137 13.94 5.34 -8.67
C TRP A 137 12.78 5.32 -9.65
N SER A 138 13.13 5.06 -10.90
CA SER A 138 12.20 4.77 -11.98
C SER A 138 12.45 3.36 -12.50
N TYR A 139 11.41 2.66 -12.81
CA TYR A 139 11.50 1.32 -13.40
C TYR A 139 11.87 1.40 -14.89
#